data_f5ac818ae5b3c7d263ca54dac5940b9e
#
_entry.id   f5ac818ae5b3c7d263ca54dac5940b9e
#
_cell.length_a   1.000
_cell.length_b   1.000
_cell.length_c   1.000
_cell.angle_alpha   90.00
_cell.angle_beta   90.00
_cell.angle_gamma   90.00
#
_symmetry.space_group_name_H-M   'P 1'
#
loop_
_entity.id
_entity.type
_entity.pdbx_description
1 polymer ?
#
loop_
_entity_poly.entity_id
_entity_poly.type
_entity_poly.pdbx_seq_one_letter_code
_entity_poly.pdbx_strand_id
1 'polypeptide(L)'
;REAVDQVLRGHEPYPALAVDRHWNLVSYNRAVPPLLAGVSAELLVPPVNVMHLSLHPQGLAPRILNLAQWREHAFARLRQQIAACADPQLEALLESLQRYPAPVRSAAPIEAAMVVPLQIESPAGVLSLIGTTTVFGTPVDVTLSELALETFFPADETTATALRSLYAQHATA
;
A
#
# COMPACT_ATOMS: atom_id res chain seq x y z
N ARG A 1 12.02 -0.62 -16.62
CA ARG A 1 10.82 0.22 -16.40
C ARG A 1 9.63 -0.36 -17.16
N GLU A 2 9.77 -0.64 -18.43
CA GLU A 2 8.73 -1.21 -19.30
C GLU A 2 8.16 -2.54 -18.78
N ALA A 3 9.02 -3.46 -18.31
CA ALA A 3 8.60 -4.73 -17.73
C ALA A 3 7.77 -4.55 -16.44
N VAL A 4 8.15 -3.59 -15.58
CA VAL A 4 7.40 -3.27 -14.36
C VAL A 4 6.01 -2.76 -14.72
N ASP A 5 5.91 -1.81 -15.65
CA ASP A 5 4.64 -1.25 -16.09
C ASP A 5 3.74 -2.31 -16.76
N GLN A 6 4.33 -3.27 -17.46
CA GLN A 6 3.60 -4.39 -18.05
C GLN A 6 3.01 -5.32 -16.98
N VAL A 7 3.77 -5.64 -15.94
CA VAL A 7 3.29 -6.47 -14.82
C VAL A 7 2.17 -5.74 -14.07
N LEU A 8 2.34 -4.45 -13.79
CA LEU A 8 1.33 -3.64 -13.12
C LEU A 8 0.02 -3.60 -13.92
N ARG A 9 0.09 -3.39 -15.24
CA ARG A 9 -1.09 -3.42 -16.13
C ARG A 9 -1.75 -4.80 -16.18
N GLY A 10 -0.96 -5.86 -16.15
CA GLY A 10 -1.47 -7.24 -16.12
C GLY A 10 -2.26 -7.59 -14.86
N HIS A 11 -2.14 -6.79 -13.79
CA HIS A 11 -2.90 -6.98 -12.56
C HIS A 11 -4.26 -6.25 -12.56
N GLU A 12 -4.49 -5.33 -13.50
CA GLU A 12 -5.78 -4.63 -13.61
C GLU A 12 -6.95 -5.62 -13.78
N PRO A 13 -8.10 -5.41 -13.16
CA PRO A 13 -8.58 -4.17 -12.53
C PRO A 13 -8.23 -4.02 -11.03
N TYR A 14 -7.34 -4.81 -10.50
CA TYR A 14 -6.96 -4.74 -9.09
C TYR A 14 -5.75 -3.80 -8.90
N PRO A 15 -5.65 -3.11 -7.75
CA PRO A 15 -4.58 -2.16 -7.50
C PRO A 15 -3.21 -2.85 -7.43
N ALA A 16 -2.23 -2.24 -8.09
CA ALA A 16 -0.84 -2.63 -8.00
C ALA A 16 0.07 -1.43 -8.17
N LEU A 17 1.16 -1.41 -7.43
CA LEU A 17 2.15 -0.34 -7.45
C LEU A 17 3.57 -0.88 -7.27
N ALA A 18 4.55 -0.14 -7.75
CA ALA A 18 5.96 -0.40 -7.56
C ALA A 18 6.55 0.65 -6.62
N VAL A 19 7.34 0.22 -5.66
CA VAL A 19 8.05 1.08 -4.72
C VAL A 19 9.53 0.80 -4.75
N ASP A 20 10.33 1.81 -4.42
CA ASP A 20 11.75 1.64 -4.17
C ASP A 20 12.00 1.04 -2.76
N ARG A 21 13.28 0.83 -2.43
CA ARG A 21 13.69 0.29 -1.13
C ARG A 21 13.30 1.18 0.07
N HIS A 22 12.98 2.45 -0.16
CA HIS A 22 12.55 3.41 0.87
C HIS A 22 11.05 3.65 0.87
N TRP A 23 10.28 2.84 0.15
CA TRP A 23 8.82 2.93 0.02
C TRP A 23 8.35 4.17 -0.77
N ASN A 24 9.19 4.76 -1.60
CA ASN A 24 8.76 5.79 -2.52
C ASN A 24 8.10 5.16 -3.75
N LEU A 25 6.97 5.72 -4.15
CA LEU A 25 6.19 5.29 -5.29
C LEU A 25 6.97 5.53 -6.59
N VAL A 26 7.20 4.49 -7.35
CA VAL A 26 7.91 4.52 -8.65
C VAL A 26 6.93 4.46 -9.81
N SER A 27 5.93 3.59 -9.72
CA SER A 27 4.90 3.41 -10.75
C SER A 27 3.66 2.76 -10.13
N TYR A 28 2.52 2.87 -10.80
CA TYR A 28 1.26 2.26 -10.38
C TYR A 28 0.34 2.02 -11.58
N ASN A 29 -0.63 1.12 -11.42
CA ASN A 29 -1.63 0.87 -12.44
C ASN A 29 -2.87 1.76 -12.29
N ARG A 30 -3.78 1.73 -13.27
CA ARG A 30 -4.98 2.57 -13.32
C ARG A 30 -6.01 2.29 -12.23
N ALA A 31 -5.88 1.18 -11.50
CA ALA A 31 -6.77 0.87 -10.39
C ALA A 31 -6.38 1.58 -9.07
N VAL A 32 -5.19 2.17 -8.97
CA VAL A 32 -4.72 2.88 -7.76
C VAL A 32 -5.36 4.26 -7.58
N PRO A 33 -5.41 5.16 -8.60
CA PRO A 33 -5.92 6.52 -8.42
C PRO A 33 -7.32 6.63 -7.80
N PRO A 34 -8.32 5.77 -8.12
CA PRO A 34 -9.63 5.82 -7.47
C PRO A 34 -9.59 5.65 -5.96
N LEU A 35 -8.60 4.92 -5.43
CA LEU A 35 -8.41 4.70 -4.00
C LEU A 35 -7.81 5.91 -3.29
N LEU A 36 -7.16 6.81 -4.03
CA LEU A 36 -6.51 8.02 -3.51
C LEU A 36 -7.45 9.23 -3.45
N ALA A 37 -8.69 9.10 -3.87
CA ALA A 37 -9.67 10.17 -3.80
C ALA A 37 -9.81 10.71 -2.36
N GLY A 38 -9.74 12.03 -2.20
CA GLY A 38 -9.85 12.68 -0.89
C GLY A 38 -8.54 12.73 -0.07
N VAL A 39 -7.44 12.19 -0.57
CA VAL A 39 -6.12 12.36 0.03
C VAL A 39 -5.62 13.79 -0.19
N SER A 40 -4.94 14.37 0.81
CA SER A 40 -4.33 15.69 0.68
C SER A 40 -3.34 15.74 -0.50
N ALA A 41 -3.45 16.80 -1.32
CA ALA A 41 -2.58 17.00 -2.46
C ALA A 41 -1.09 17.06 -2.08
N GLU A 42 -0.77 17.51 -0.87
CA GLU A 42 0.59 17.59 -0.36
C GLU A 42 1.26 16.21 -0.24
N LEU A 43 0.48 15.17 0.07
CA LEU A 43 0.96 13.79 0.17
C LEU A 43 1.18 13.14 -1.21
N LEU A 44 0.67 13.75 -2.26
CA LEU A 44 0.78 13.26 -3.64
C LEU A 44 1.89 13.98 -4.43
N VAL A 45 2.62 14.90 -3.79
CA VAL A 45 3.78 15.56 -4.39
C VAL A 45 4.98 14.60 -4.37
N PRO A 46 5.62 14.32 -5.51
CA PRO A 46 6.81 13.47 -5.56
C PRO A 46 8.00 14.02 -4.74
N PRO A 47 8.74 13.16 -4.06
CA PRO A 47 8.59 11.70 -3.97
C PRO A 47 7.43 11.29 -3.04
N VAL A 48 6.48 10.53 -3.57
CA VAL A 48 5.33 10.04 -2.80
C VAL A 48 5.74 8.80 -2.00
N ASN A 49 5.76 8.88 -0.68
CA ASN A 49 6.06 7.73 0.16
C ASN A 49 4.76 7.00 0.52
N VAL A 50 4.65 5.73 0.16
CA VAL A 50 3.41 4.96 0.34
C VAL A 50 3.10 4.63 1.80
N MET A 51 4.10 4.56 2.68
CA MET A 51 3.89 4.38 4.11
C MET A 51 3.27 5.64 4.74
N HIS A 52 3.79 6.82 4.39
CA HIS A 52 3.16 8.09 4.77
C HIS A 52 1.76 8.21 4.21
N LEU A 53 1.58 7.95 2.93
CA LEU A 53 0.27 7.99 2.26
C LEU A 53 -0.76 7.10 2.97
N SER A 54 -0.35 5.91 3.39
CA SER A 54 -1.20 4.94 4.10
C SER A 54 -1.57 5.37 5.51
N LEU A 55 -0.61 5.87 6.30
CA LEU A 55 -0.77 6.07 7.75
C LEU A 55 -1.00 7.53 8.17
N HIS A 56 -0.89 8.49 7.24
CA HIS A 56 -1.07 9.91 7.54
C HIS A 56 -2.54 10.24 7.84
N PRO A 57 -2.84 11.12 8.84
CA PRO A 57 -4.20 11.56 9.15
C PRO A 57 -4.94 12.23 7.98
N GLN A 58 -4.22 12.82 7.03
CA GLN A 58 -4.77 13.40 5.79
C GLN A 58 -4.55 12.51 4.55
N GLY A 59 -4.06 11.29 4.77
CA GLY A 59 -3.90 10.25 3.75
C GLY A 59 -5.05 9.25 3.79
N LEU A 60 -4.71 7.97 3.73
CA LEU A 60 -5.69 6.89 3.75
C LEU A 60 -6.15 6.51 5.17
N ALA A 61 -5.38 6.84 6.21
CA ALA A 61 -5.63 6.41 7.59
C ALA A 61 -7.08 6.63 8.08
N PRO A 62 -7.75 7.78 7.82
CA PRO A 62 -9.14 7.99 8.27
C PRO A 62 -10.15 7.02 7.68
N ARG A 63 -9.83 6.40 6.54
CA ARG A 63 -10.69 5.45 5.83
C ARG A 63 -10.35 3.98 6.11
N ILE A 64 -9.24 3.71 6.79
CA ILE A 64 -8.83 2.34 7.13
C ILE A 64 -9.55 1.90 8.40
N LEU A 65 -10.44 0.90 8.28
CA LEU A 65 -11.27 0.43 9.39
C LEU A 65 -10.45 -0.33 10.44
N ASN A 66 -9.47 -1.11 10.01
CA ASN A 66 -8.57 -1.85 10.89
C ASN A 66 -7.20 -1.15 11.05
N LEU A 67 -7.20 0.18 11.19
CA LEU A 67 -5.99 1.00 11.19
C LEU A 67 -4.95 0.55 12.22
N ALA A 68 -5.37 0.17 13.44
CA ALA A 68 -4.44 -0.29 14.47
C ALA A 68 -3.66 -1.53 14.01
N GLN A 69 -4.35 -2.52 13.45
CA GLN A 69 -3.77 -3.75 12.92
C GLN A 69 -2.89 -3.48 11.70
N TRP A 70 -3.37 -2.66 10.77
CA TRP A 70 -2.63 -2.28 9.57
C TRP A 70 -1.34 -1.53 9.90
N ARG A 71 -1.40 -0.59 10.85
CA ARG A 71 -0.25 0.18 11.33
C ARG A 71 0.82 -0.73 11.94
N GLU A 72 0.44 -1.66 12.80
CA GLU A 72 1.38 -2.63 13.38
C GLU A 72 2.01 -3.54 12.31
N HIS A 73 1.23 -3.95 11.32
CA HIS A 73 1.74 -4.70 10.18
C HIS A 73 2.79 -3.89 9.39
N ALA A 74 2.51 -2.62 9.09
CA ALA A 74 3.45 -1.74 8.40
C ALA A 74 4.74 -1.53 9.20
N PHE A 75 4.63 -1.33 10.51
CA PHE A 75 5.80 -1.17 11.39
C PHE A 75 6.62 -2.46 11.50
N ALA A 76 5.98 -3.62 11.56
CA ALA A 76 6.67 -4.90 11.59
C ALA A 76 7.48 -5.11 10.30
N ARG A 77 6.94 -4.77 9.14
CA ARG A 77 7.65 -4.83 7.86
C ARG A 77 8.87 -3.91 7.84
N LEU A 78 8.72 -2.66 8.29
CA LEU A 78 9.84 -1.72 8.37
C LEU A 78 10.93 -2.19 9.34
N ARG A 79 10.55 -2.67 10.54
CA ARG A 79 11.51 -3.21 11.50
C ARG A 79 12.28 -4.40 10.94
N GLN A 80 11.60 -5.29 10.23
CA GLN A 80 12.24 -6.44 9.59
C GLN A 80 13.24 -6.00 8.52
N GLN A 81 12.88 -5.00 7.71
CA GLN A 81 13.75 -4.45 6.68
C GLN A 81 14.96 -3.74 7.30
N ILE A 82 14.76 -2.92 8.34
CA ILE A 82 15.84 -2.25 9.09
C ILE A 82 16.80 -3.28 9.67
N ALA A 83 16.29 -4.36 10.27
CA ALA A 83 17.12 -5.43 10.84
C ALA A 83 17.98 -6.13 9.77
N ALA A 84 17.50 -6.18 8.53
CA ALA A 84 18.21 -6.83 7.42
C ALA A 84 19.27 -5.93 6.77
N CYS A 85 19.05 -4.62 6.68
CA CYS A 85 19.92 -3.72 5.90
C CYS A 85 20.53 -2.55 6.69
N ALA A 86 20.09 -2.30 7.93
CA ALA A 86 20.57 -1.21 8.80
C ALA A 86 20.59 0.17 8.09
N ASP A 87 19.55 0.47 7.32
CA ASP A 87 19.44 1.70 6.55
C ASP A 87 18.86 2.84 7.41
N PRO A 88 19.63 3.94 7.65
CA PRO A 88 19.18 5.06 8.48
C PRO A 88 17.94 5.78 7.94
N GLN A 89 17.70 5.74 6.64
CA GLN A 89 16.50 6.35 6.04
C GLN A 89 15.23 5.59 6.42
N LEU A 90 15.31 4.26 6.55
CA LEU A 90 14.19 3.45 7.01
C LEU A 90 13.93 3.65 8.52
N GLU A 91 14.98 3.84 9.31
CA GLU A 91 14.85 4.19 10.73
C GLU A 91 14.14 5.54 10.89
N ALA A 92 14.56 6.56 10.15
CA ALA A 92 13.94 7.88 10.15
C ALA A 92 12.48 7.82 9.66
N LEU A 93 12.19 6.99 8.65
CA LEU A 93 10.83 6.77 8.17
C LEU A 93 9.96 6.17 9.30
N LEU A 94 10.42 5.11 9.95
CA LEU A 94 9.68 4.48 11.06
C LEU A 94 9.40 5.47 12.19
N GLU A 95 10.40 6.24 12.61
CA GLU A 95 10.23 7.27 13.63
C GLU A 95 9.18 8.33 13.24
N SER A 96 9.20 8.78 12.00
CA SER A 96 8.24 9.77 11.51
C SER A 96 6.80 9.22 11.50
N LEU A 97 6.61 7.95 11.10
CA LEU A 97 5.31 7.28 11.09
C LEU A 97 4.77 7.04 12.52
N GLN A 98 5.65 6.78 13.48
CA GLN A 98 5.27 6.59 14.88
C GLN A 98 4.72 7.85 15.53
N ARG A 99 5.05 9.04 15.02
CA ARG A 99 4.52 10.33 15.50
C ARG A 99 3.06 10.58 15.11
N TYR A 100 2.52 9.84 14.14
CA TYR A 100 1.10 9.97 13.81
C TYR A 100 0.23 9.46 14.96
N PRO A 101 -0.96 10.07 15.18
CA PRO A 101 -1.87 9.68 16.25
C PRO A 101 -2.13 8.17 16.21
N ALA A 102 -1.96 7.52 17.36
CA ALA A 102 -2.29 6.10 17.47
C ALA A 102 -3.81 5.93 17.39
N PRO A 103 -4.32 5.00 16.58
CA PRO A 103 -5.74 4.70 16.59
C PRO A 103 -6.15 4.16 17.96
N VAL A 104 -7.38 4.49 18.37
CA VAL A 104 -7.96 3.89 19.57
C VAL A 104 -7.97 2.37 19.35
N ARG A 105 -7.35 1.61 20.25
CA ARG A 105 -7.28 0.16 20.16
C ARG A 105 -8.71 -0.39 20.12
N SER A 106 -9.08 -1.01 19.00
CA SER A 106 -10.22 -1.92 18.99
C SER A 106 -9.88 -3.10 19.91
N ALA A 107 -10.80 -3.45 20.82
CA ALA A 107 -10.63 -4.53 21.77
C ALA A 107 -10.66 -5.95 21.14
N ALA A 108 -10.63 -6.05 19.83
CA ALA A 108 -10.52 -7.32 19.14
C ALA A 108 -9.12 -7.91 19.36
N PRO A 109 -9.01 -9.18 19.83
CA PRO A 109 -7.72 -9.85 19.93
C PRO A 109 -7.07 -9.85 18.55
N ILE A 110 -5.81 -9.45 18.50
CA ILE A 110 -4.97 -9.70 17.33
C ILE A 110 -4.72 -11.21 17.35
N GLU A 111 -5.64 -11.97 16.78
CA GLU A 111 -5.28 -13.31 16.37
C GLU A 111 -4.10 -13.14 15.42
N ALA A 112 -3.05 -13.95 15.61
CA ALA A 112 -1.89 -13.96 14.75
C ALA A 112 -2.30 -14.48 13.36
N ALA A 113 -3.05 -13.65 12.64
CA ALA A 113 -3.43 -13.93 11.28
C ALA A 113 -2.17 -13.87 10.42
N MET A 114 -1.88 -14.93 9.70
CA MET A 114 -0.76 -14.99 8.74
C MET A 114 -0.86 -13.90 7.66
N VAL A 115 -2.03 -13.31 7.49
CA VAL A 115 -2.33 -12.27 6.51
C VAL A 115 -3.16 -11.18 7.18
N VAL A 116 -2.69 -9.93 7.12
CA VAL A 116 -3.43 -8.76 7.58
C VAL A 116 -4.08 -8.08 6.37
N PRO A 117 -5.41 -8.15 6.21
CA PRO A 117 -6.07 -7.44 5.12
C PRO A 117 -6.06 -5.93 5.37
N LEU A 118 -5.98 -5.16 4.30
CA LEU A 118 -6.28 -3.73 4.33
C LEU A 118 -7.79 -3.55 4.14
N GLN A 119 -8.48 -3.11 5.18
CA GLN A 119 -9.91 -2.81 5.12
C GLN A 119 -10.09 -1.31 4.99
N ILE A 120 -10.55 -0.85 3.82
CA ILE A 120 -10.64 0.57 3.50
C ILE A 120 -12.00 0.95 2.95
N GLU A 121 -12.54 2.07 3.40
CA GLU A 121 -13.76 2.66 2.83
C GLU A 121 -13.50 3.26 1.46
N SER A 122 -14.42 3.04 0.54
CA SER A 122 -14.42 3.63 -0.80
C SER A 122 -15.82 4.08 -1.19
N PRO A 123 -15.97 4.87 -2.29
CA PRO A 123 -17.29 5.22 -2.83
C PRO A 123 -18.14 3.99 -3.21
N ALA A 124 -17.52 2.84 -3.48
CA ALA A 124 -18.20 1.59 -3.81
C ALA A 124 -18.42 0.67 -2.59
N GLY A 125 -18.18 1.17 -1.37
CA GLY A 125 -18.30 0.44 -0.12
C GLY A 125 -16.94 0.07 0.49
N VAL A 126 -16.98 -0.81 1.49
CA VAL A 126 -15.77 -1.29 2.16
C VAL A 126 -15.05 -2.30 1.29
N LEU A 127 -13.77 -2.05 1.06
CA LEU A 127 -12.88 -2.97 0.35
C LEU A 127 -12.02 -3.72 1.37
N SER A 128 -11.92 -5.04 1.23
CA SER A 128 -11.00 -5.89 1.99
C SER A 128 -9.94 -6.43 1.03
N LEU A 129 -8.70 -5.97 1.18
CA LEU A 129 -7.62 -6.22 0.24
C LEU A 129 -6.51 -7.05 0.89
N ILE A 130 -6.09 -8.10 0.20
CA ILE A 130 -4.92 -8.89 0.58
C ILE A 130 -3.74 -8.39 -0.23
N GLY A 131 -2.73 -7.85 0.46
CA GLY A 131 -1.49 -7.40 -0.16
C GLY A 131 -0.48 -8.52 -0.32
N THR A 132 0.20 -8.57 -1.46
CA THR A 132 1.37 -9.41 -1.66
C THR A 132 2.52 -8.56 -2.19
N THR A 133 3.74 -8.93 -1.80
CA THR A 133 4.96 -8.26 -2.22
C THR A 133 5.78 -9.19 -3.09
N THR A 134 6.12 -8.73 -4.28
CA THR A 134 7.05 -9.43 -5.17
C THR A 134 8.30 -8.59 -5.36
N VAL A 135 9.46 -9.15 -5.06
CA VAL A 135 10.76 -8.50 -5.30
C VAL A 135 11.31 -9.05 -6.62
N PHE A 136 11.69 -8.17 -7.53
CA PHE A 136 12.42 -8.58 -8.72
C PHE A 136 13.83 -8.98 -8.32
N GLY A 137 14.14 -10.28 -8.40
CA GLY A 137 15.42 -10.82 -8.03
C GLY A 137 16.05 -11.61 -9.17
N THR A 138 16.75 -10.91 -10.07
CA THR A 138 17.88 -11.53 -10.77
C THR A 138 19.12 -10.72 -10.46
N PRO A 139 20.27 -11.38 -10.14
CA PRO A 139 21.52 -10.70 -9.77
C PRO A 139 22.14 -9.84 -10.88
N VAL A 140 21.53 -9.81 -12.07
CA VAL A 140 22.10 -9.20 -13.29
C VAL A 140 21.64 -7.76 -13.49
N ASP A 141 20.54 -7.34 -12.85
CA ASP A 141 20.03 -5.95 -12.99
C ASP A 141 19.86 -5.31 -11.62
N VAL A 142 20.89 -4.62 -11.17
CA VAL A 142 20.94 -3.91 -9.89
C VAL A 142 19.79 -2.91 -9.75
N THR A 143 19.32 -2.34 -10.86
CA THR A 143 18.26 -1.34 -10.88
C THR A 143 16.88 -1.95 -10.59
N LEU A 144 16.64 -3.20 -10.99
CA LEU A 144 15.39 -3.91 -10.74
C LEU A 144 15.35 -4.60 -9.37
N SER A 145 16.51 -4.97 -8.82
CA SER A 145 16.61 -5.59 -7.50
C SER A 145 16.26 -4.63 -6.34
N GLU A 146 16.16 -3.33 -6.62
CA GLU A 146 15.76 -2.30 -5.65
C GLU A 146 14.27 -1.99 -5.66
N LEU A 147 13.48 -2.64 -6.54
CA LEU A 147 12.05 -2.42 -6.66
C LEU A 147 11.25 -3.58 -6.07
N ALA A 148 10.23 -3.24 -5.29
CA ALA A 148 9.21 -4.17 -4.85
C ALA A 148 7.87 -3.84 -5.53
N LEU A 149 7.16 -4.87 -5.96
CA LEU A 149 5.78 -4.75 -6.41
C LEU A 149 4.84 -5.10 -5.27
N GLU A 150 4.00 -4.16 -4.92
CA GLU A 150 2.87 -4.36 -4.00
C GLU A 150 1.62 -4.59 -4.86
N THR A 151 1.07 -5.79 -4.78
CA THR A 151 -0.16 -6.16 -5.50
C THR A 151 -1.27 -6.48 -4.51
N PHE A 152 -2.45 -5.97 -4.76
CA PHE A 152 -3.60 -6.13 -3.88
C PHE A 152 -4.67 -6.97 -4.56
N PHE A 153 -5.11 -8.01 -3.87
CA PHE A 153 -6.16 -8.91 -4.30
C PHE A 153 -7.42 -8.68 -3.46
N PRO A 154 -8.62 -8.79 -4.06
CA PRO A 154 -9.84 -8.77 -3.27
C PRO A 154 -9.89 -10.00 -2.34
N ALA A 155 -10.20 -9.78 -1.07
CA ALA A 155 -10.36 -10.86 -0.10
C ALA A 155 -11.70 -11.61 -0.27
N ASP A 156 -12.67 -10.98 -0.93
CA ASP A 156 -14.01 -11.51 -1.17
C ASP A 156 -14.60 -11.02 -2.50
N GLU A 157 -15.70 -11.62 -2.93
CA GLU A 157 -16.37 -11.28 -4.20
C GLU A 157 -17.01 -9.88 -4.17
N THR A 158 -17.45 -9.42 -3.01
CA THR A 158 -18.00 -8.07 -2.84
C THR A 158 -16.92 -7.02 -3.16
N THR A 159 -15.72 -7.19 -2.62
CA THR A 159 -14.56 -6.36 -2.90
C THR A 159 -14.16 -6.45 -4.37
N ALA A 160 -14.14 -7.65 -4.95
CA ALA A 160 -13.81 -7.84 -6.37
C ALA A 160 -14.76 -7.08 -7.29
N THR A 161 -16.07 -7.15 -7.01
CA THR A 161 -17.11 -6.44 -7.78
C THR A 161 -16.94 -4.92 -7.63
N ALA A 162 -16.72 -4.43 -6.41
CA ALA A 162 -16.51 -3.00 -6.15
C ALA A 162 -15.28 -2.45 -6.88
N LEU A 163 -14.17 -3.18 -6.88
CA LEU A 163 -12.94 -2.79 -7.59
C LEU A 163 -13.15 -2.73 -9.11
N ARG A 164 -13.84 -3.71 -9.69
CA ARG A 164 -14.18 -3.69 -11.13
C ARG A 164 -15.04 -2.48 -11.48
N SER A 165 -16.00 -2.11 -10.63
CA SER A 165 -16.85 -0.94 -10.81
C SER A 165 -16.06 0.37 -10.74
N LEU A 166 -15.21 0.53 -9.73
CA LEU A 166 -14.34 1.71 -9.59
C LEU A 166 -13.39 1.87 -10.78
N TYR A 167 -12.80 0.76 -11.23
CA TYR A 167 -11.92 0.73 -12.38
C TYR A 167 -12.64 1.15 -13.67
N ALA A 168 -13.84 0.61 -13.92
CA ALA A 168 -14.63 0.94 -15.11
C ALA A 168 -15.04 2.43 -15.14
N GLN A 169 -15.44 3.00 -14.01
CA GLN A 169 -15.80 4.42 -13.89
C GLN A 169 -14.61 5.34 -14.16
N HIS A 170 -13.41 4.96 -13.77
CA HIS A 170 -12.20 5.76 -13.97
C HIS A 170 -11.62 5.63 -15.38
N ALA A 171 -11.87 4.52 -16.06
CA ALA A 171 -11.41 4.31 -17.43
C ALA A 171 -12.22 5.11 -18.46
N THR A 172 -13.40 5.64 -18.07
CA THR A 172 -14.30 6.42 -18.93
C THR A 172 -14.25 7.94 -18.67
N ALA A 173 -13.49 8.37 -17.67
CA ALA A 173 -13.28 9.78 -17.33
C ALA A 173 -11.92 10.27 -17.86
#